data_dff573c03a63378428c8cd4164a68b99
#
_entry.id   dff573c03a63378428c8cd4164a68b99
#
_cell.length_a   1.000
_cell.length_b   1.000
_cell.length_c   1.000
_cell.angle_alpha   90.00
_cell.angle_beta   90.00
_cell.angle_gamma   90.00
#
_symmetry.space_group_name_H-M   'P 1'
#
loop_
_entity.id
_entity.type
_entity.pdbx_description
1 polymer ?
#
loop_
_entity_poly.entity_id
_entity_poly.type
_entity_poly.pdbx_seq_one_letter_code
_entity_poly.pdbx_strand_id
1 'polypeptide(L)'
;MRLAKPRVNNRKNRGTIKSNRSPSSKRSRHPRSRNGHRKKSVQSSSSRRNDRNHFELAINSLGLPDQFPKKTIAAADRFKEIIPDDALTQFERRDLRSRLHVTIDGEDAKDFDDAVSACKEKAGYRIWISIADVAHYVKASSPLDKEAAFRGTSVYLPTCVIPMLPEPLANNLCSLIPGQPRLTLTCEMIVDTNGNRSHISIYPSLIQSAARLTYTQVQSHMDGNQAALPESVADTVNDIILASKLLRQQRLQKGSLDLEVPEPEVIFDKAGN
;
A
#
# COMPACT_ATOMS: atom_id res chain seq x y z
N MET A 1 -9.90 10.86 -7.06
CA MET A 1 -9.74 9.86 -6.01
C MET A 1 -10.75 10.20 -4.91
N ARG A 2 -11.78 9.40 -4.73
CA ARG A 2 -12.70 9.51 -3.59
C ARG A 2 -12.19 8.54 -2.52
N LEU A 3 -11.89 9.05 -1.35
CA LEU A 3 -11.60 8.22 -0.19
C LEU A 3 -12.94 7.75 0.38
N ALA A 4 -13.10 6.46 0.58
CA ALA A 4 -14.32 5.89 1.17
C ALA A 4 -14.49 6.38 2.62
N LYS A 5 -15.71 6.76 3.01
CA LYS A 5 -16.03 7.19 4.38
C LYS A 5 -16.27 5.97 5.28
N PRO A 6 -15.57 5.79 6.40
CA PRO A 6 -15.94 4.79 7.38
C PRO A 6 -17.23 5.19 8.11
N ARG A 7 -18.18 4.25 8.24
CA ARG A 7 -19.36 4.42 9.09
C ARG A 7 -18.98 4.29 10.56
N VAL A 8 -19.11 5.38 11.29
CA VAL A 8 -18.98 5.40 12.75
C VAL A 8 -20.26 4.84 13.37
N ASN A 9 -20.14 3.70 14.04
CA ASN A 9 -21.22 3.09 14.82
C ASN A 9 -21.18 3.63 16.27
N ASN A 10 -22.07 4.57 16.57
CA ASN A 10 -22.19 5.23 17.87
C ASN A 10 -23.05 4.37 18.80
N ARG A 11 -22.47 3.53 19.63
CA ARG A 11 -23.17 2.93 20.77
C ARG A 11 -22.73 3.60 22.07
N LYS A 12 -23.59 4.47 22.56
CA LYS A 12 -23.55 4.98 23.93
C LYS A 12 -23.82 3.83 24.89
N ASN A 13 -22.90 3.59 25.82
CA ASN A 13 -23.22 2.86 27.06
C ASN A 13 -22.87 3.73 28.27
N ARG A 14 -23.91 4.12 29.01
CA ARG A 14 -23.86 4.68 30.37
C ARG A 14 -23.78 3.52 31.35
N GLY A 15 -22.96 3.66 32.39
CA GLY A 15 -22.97 2.71 33.51
C GLY A 15 -21.95 3.08 34.57
N THR A 16 -22.34 3.90 35.44
CA THR A 16 -22.33 3.98 36.91
C THR A 16 -21.08 3.51 37.66
N ILE A 17 -20.50 4.47 38.34
CA ILE A 17 -19.49 4.39 39.42
C ILE A 17 -20.10 3.81 40.70
N LYS A 18 -19.43 2.85 41.36
CA LYS A 18 -19.50 2.70 42.84
C LYS A 18 -18.15 2.22 43.38
N SER A 19 -17.68 2.99 44.36
CA SER A 19 -16.54 2.78 45.22
C SER A 19 -16.84 1.71 46.30
N ASN A 20 -15.83 0.93 46.76
CA ASN A 20 -15.40 0.94 48.18
C ASN A 20 -14.44 -0.22 48.53
N ARG A 21 -13.33 0.22 49.14
CA ARG A 21 -12.62 -0.27 50.35
C ARG A 21 -12.24 -1.75 50.49
N SER A 22 -10.92 -1.95 50.61
CA SER A 22 -10.27 -3.04 51.36
C SER A 22 -10.55 -2.98 52.89
N PRO A 23 -10.33 -4.05 53.68
CA PRO A 23 -8.97 -4.43 54.09
C PRO A 23 -8.70 -5.92 54.44
N SER A 24 -7.38 -6.24 54.47
CA SER A 24 -6.59 -7.09 55.40
C SER A 24 -6.82 -8.59 55.58
N SER A 25 -5.74 -9.32 55.31
CA SER A 25 -5.05 -10.36 56.11
C SER A 25 -5.72 -11.66 56.50
N LYS A 26 -5.16 -12.77 56.15
CA LYS A 26 -4.42 -13.74 57.03
C LYS A 26 -3.99 -15.03 56.28
N ARG A 27 -2.80 -15.47 56.64
CA ARG A 27 -2.13 -16.72 56.24
C ARG A 27 -2.88 -17.97 56.68
N SER A 28 -2.83 -19.04 55.89
CA SER A 28 -2.60 -20.41 56.39
C SER A 28 -2.23 -21.41 55.29
N ARG A 29 -1.54 -22.45 55.70
CA ARG A 29 -0.63 -23.37 55.04
C ARG A 29 -1.36 -24.48 54.24
N HIS A 30 -0.56 -25.04 53.28
CA HIS A 30 -0.76 -26.21 52.41
C HIS A 30 -1.41 -27.43 53.07
N PRO A 31 -1.92 -28.43 52.25
CA PRO A 31 -1.02 -29.35 51.60
C PRO A 31 -1.45 -29.79 50.17
N ARG A 32 -0.45 -30.44 49.53
CA ARG A 32 -0.39 -31.04 48.20
C ARG A 32 -1.51 -32.03 47.87
N SER A 33 -2.06 -31.99 46.63
CA SER A 33 -2.57 -33.16 45.96
C SER A 33 -2.27 -33.04 44.46
N ARG A 34 -1.71 -34.14 43.92
CA ARG A 34 -1.40 -34.40 42.53
C ARG A 34 -2.68 -34.77 41.76
N ASN A 35 -2.71 -34.42 40.52
CA ASN A 35 -3.36 -34.89 39.31
C ASN A 35 -4.24 -33.83 38.65
N GLY A 36 -3.76 -33.33 37.56
CA GLY A 36 -4.51 -32.43 36.70
C GLY A 36 -4.06 -32.61 35.27
N HIS A 37 -4.86 -33.31 34.51
CA HIS A 37 -4.75 -33.55 33.09
C HIS A 37 -4.40 -32.24 32.31
N ARG A 38 -3.28 -32.30 31.66
CA ARG A 38 -2.86 -31.30 30.66
C ARG A 38 -3.72 -31.46 29.41
N LYS A 39 -4.86 -30.77 29.37
CA LYS A 39 -5.61 -30.57 28.13
C LYS A 39 -4.77 -29.65 27.25
N LYS A 40 -4.03 -30.24 26.30
CA LYS A 40 -3.40 -29.52 25.19
C LYS A 40 -4.53 -28.91 24.36
N SER A 41 -4.51 -27.61 24.20
CA SER A 41 -5.32 -26.86 23.23
C SER A 41 -4.89 -27.24 21.82
N VAL A 42 -5.58 -28.18 21.20
CA VAL A 42 -5.42 -28.59 19.79
C VAL A 42 -6.60 -27.97 19.01
N GLN A 43 -6.69 -26.66 19.00
CA GLN A 43 -7.80 -25.99 18.30
C GLN A 43 -7.36 -24.86 17.35
N SER A 44 -6.08 -24.75 16.97
CA SER A 44 -5.65 -23.70 16.02
C SER A 44 -5.06 -24.22 14.71
N SER A 45 -5.01 -25.54 14.48
CA SER A 45 -4.41 -26.09 13.25
C SER A 45 -5.43 -26.59 12.22
N SER A 46 -6.70 -26.78 12.61
CA SER A 46 -7.72 -27.31 11.70
C SER A 46 -8.39 -26.23 10.85
N SER A 47 -8.63 -25.02 11.38
CA SER A 47 -9.20 -23.93 10.58
C SER A 47 -8.27 -23.49 9.46
N ARG A 48 -6.99 -23.22 9.75
CA ARG A 48 -6.00 -22.83 8.73
C ARG A 48 -5.77 -23.87 7.62
N ARG A 49 -6.07 -25.17 7.86
CA ARG A 49 -6.02 -26.21 6.82
C ARG A 49 -7.26 -26.17 5.93
N ASN A 50 -8.43 -25.85 6.46
CA ASN A 50 -9.65 -25.75 5.69
C ASN A 50 -9.63 -24.55 4.73
N ASP A 51 -9.18 -23.40 5.21
CA ASP A 51 -9.11 -22.17 4.43
C ASP A 51 -8.15 -22.31 3.24
N ARG A 52 -6.97 -22.93 3.44
CA ARG A 52 -6.04 -23.24 2.34
C ARG A 52 -6.70 -24.10 1.27
N ASN A 53 -7.49 -25.11 1.64
CA ASN A 53 -8.17 -25.97 0.68
C ASN A 53 -9.17 -25.22 -0.20
N HIS A 54 -9.93 -24.26 0.35
CA HIS A 54 -10.91 -23.50 -0.44
C HIS A 54 -10.25 -22.57 -1.46
N PHE A 55 -9.17 -21.90 -1.08
CA PHE A 55 -8.42 -21.03 -2.01
C PHE A 55 -7.63 -21.82 -3.05
N GLU A 56 -7.02 -22.94 -2.68
CA GLU A 56 -6.37 -23.86 -3.64
C GLU A 56 -7.39 -24.41 -4.65
N LEU A 57 -8.60 -24.73 -4.22
CA LEU A 57 -9.70 -25.13 -5.11
C LEU A 57 -10.11 -23.99 -6.05
N ALA A 58 -10.21 -22.76 -5.55
CA ALA A 58 -10.53 -21.59 -6.37
C ALA A 58 -9.42 -21.30 -7.40
N ILE A 59 -8.16 -21.28 -6.97
CA ILE A 59 -6.99 -21.10 -7.84
C ILE A 59 -7.00 -22.14 -8.97
N ASN A 60 -7.19 -23.43 -8.62
CA ASN A 60 -7.24 -24.52 -9.57
C ASN A 60 -8.45 -24.44 -10.52
N SER A 61 -9.64 -24.12 -9.99
CA SER A 61 -10.88 -24.04 -10.78
C SER A 61 -10.87 -22.88 -11.78
N LEU A 62 -10.19 -21.78 -11.42
CA LEU A 62 -10.01 -20.62 -12.28
C LEU A 62 -8.78 -20.73 -13.20
N GLY A 63 -7.97 -21.78 -13.04
CA GLY A 63 -6.74 -21.97 -13.81
C GLY A 63 -5.69 -20.88 -13.58
N LEU A 64 -5.65 -20.30 -12.37
CA LEU A 64 -4.72 -19.22 -12.06
C LEU A 64 -3.28 -19.77 -11.92
N PRO A 65 -2.28 -19.10 -12.50
CA PRO A 65 -0.88 -19.54 -12.44
C PRO A 65 -0.26 -19.15 -11.10
N ASP A 66 -0.37 -20.01 -10.08
CA ASP A 66 0.16 -19.79 -8.72
C ASP A 66 1.68 -19.90 -8.60
N GLN A 67 2.33 -20.58 -9.54
CA GLN A 67 3.78 -20.80 -9.56
C GLN A 67 4.45 -20.08 -10.73
N PHE A 68 5.62 -19.51 -10.49
CA PHE A 68 6.46 -18.98 -11.58
C PHE A 68 7.37 -20.07 -12.16
N PRO A 69 7.57 -20.09 -13.49
CA PRO A 69 8.58 -20.94 -14.13
C PRO A 69 9.98 -20.65 -13.55
N LYS A 70 10.81 -21.68 -13.37
CA LYS A 70 12.20 -21.56 -12.85
C LYS A 70 13.03 -20.51 -13.60
N LYS A 71 12.87 -20.43 -14.93
CA LYS A 71 13.57 -19.44 -15.77
C LYS A 71 13.16 -18.00 -15.46
N THR A 72 11.92 -17.77 -15.05
CA THR A 72 11.39 -16.45 -14.70
C THR A 72 11.93 -16.02 -13.32
N ILE A 73 11.94 -16.94 -12.34
CA ILE A 73 12.55 -16.70 -11.02
C ILE A 73 14.04 -16.39 -11.19
N ALA A 74 14.79 -17.25 -11.92
CA ALA A 74 16.21 -17.04 -12.15
C ALA A 74 16.51 -15.72 -12.90
N ALA A 75 15.58 -15.20 -13.69
CA ALA A 75 15.73 -13.91 -14.34
C ALA A 75 15.50 -12.75 -13.36
N ALA A 76 14.56 -12.89 -12.42
CA ALA A 76 14.33 -11.90 -11.35
C ALA A 76 15.50 -11.83 -10.36
N ASP A 77 16.04 -12.98 -9.96
CA ASP A 77 17.14 -13.09 -8.98
C ASP A 77 18.48 -12.50 -9.48
N ARG A 78 18.60 -12.21 -10.79
CA ARG A 78 19.78 -11.55 -11.35
C ARG A 78 19.88 -10.07 -11.01
N PHE A 79 18.76 -9.44 -10.69
CA PHE A 79 18.75 -8.03 -10.34
C PHE A 79 19.26 -7.86 -8.92
N LYS A 80 20.33 -7.11 -8.79
CA LYS A 80 20.89 -6.69 -7.50
C LYS A 80 20.28 -5.35 -7.11
N GLU A 81 20.41 -5.02 -5.86
CA GLU A 81 20.12 -3.69 -5.36
C GLU A 81 20.93 -2.65 -6.13
N ILE A 82 20.25 -1.61 -6.62
CA ILE A 82 20.90 -0.60 -7.47
C ILE A 82 21.75 0.31 -6.61
N ILE A 83 22.98 0.55 -7.06
CA ILE A 83 23.81 1.62 -6.52
C ILE A 83 23.31 2.93 -7.14
N PRO A 84 22.76 3.87 -6.36
CA PRO A 84 22.09 5.05 -6.87
C PRO A 84 22.91 5.90 -7.84
N ASP A 85 24.21 6.00 -7.61
CA ASP A 85 25.09 6.83 -8.44
C ASP A 85 25.35 6.20 -9.82
N ASP A 86 25.42 4.89 -9.90
CA ASP A 86 25.51 4.18 -11.19
C ASP A 86 24.22 4.35 -12.01
N ALA A 87 23.08 4.37 -11.34
CA ALA A 87 21.79 4.53 -12.00
C ALA A 87 21.65 5.96 -12.61
N LEU A 88 22.16 6.98 -11.95
CA LEU A 88 22.14 8.36 -12.44
C LEU A 88 22.99 8.53 -13.71
N THR A 89 24.20 7.96 -13.71
CA THR A 89 25.14 8.09 -14.81
C THR A 89 24.82 7.19 -15.99
N GLN A 90 24.45 5.92 -15.75
CA GLN A 90 24.19 4.94 -16.79
C GLN A 90 22.92 5.20 -17.60
N PHE A 91 21.90 5.81 -16.99
CA PHE A 91 20.56 5.91 -17.58
C PHE A 91 20.06 7.35 -17.70
N GLU A 92 20.96 8.35 -17.55
CA GLU A 92 20.62 9.79 -17.63
C GLU A 92 19.41 10.17 -16.78
N ARG A 93 19.29 9.57 -15.57
CA ARG A 93 18.17 9.78 -14.67
C ARG A 93 18.31 11.06 -13.88
N ARG A 94 17.22 11.78 -13.70
CA ARG A 94 17.20 12.93 -12.78
C ARG A 94 17.16 12.44 -11.33
N ASP A 95 18.00 13.02 -10.49
CA ASP A 95 18.00 12.75 -9.04
C ASP A 95 16.91 13.59 -8.36
N LEU A 96 15.89 12.90 -7.87
CA LEU A 96 14.79 13.47 -7.10
C LEU A 96 14.73 12.96 -5.66
N ARG A 97 15.82 12.36 -5.14
CA ARG A 97 15.87 11.80 -3.77
C ARG A 97 15.68 12.87 -2.69
N SER A 98 16.06 14.13 -2.98
CA SER A 98 15.83 15.25 -2.06
C SER A 98 14.39 15.76 -2.05
N ARG A 99 13.54 15.31 -2.99
CA ARG A 99 12.13 15.67 -3.07
C ARG A 99 11.30 14.75 -2.18
N LEU A 100 10.45 15.31 -1.33
CA LEU A 100 9.58 14.55 -0.44
C LEU A 100 8.46 13.83 -1.24
N HIS A 101 8.75 12.64 -1.72
CA HIS A 101 7.73 11.76 -2.30
C HIS A 101 7.08 10.92 -1.19
N VAL A 102 5.77 10.68 -1.30
CA VAL A 102 5.02 9.76 -0.44
C VAL A 102 4.24 8.78 -1.30
N THR A 103 4.08 7.55 -0.82
CA THR A 103 3.11 6.60 -1.37
C THR A 103 1.84 6.63 -0.53
N ILE A 104 0.66 6.43 -1.15
CA ILE A 104 -0.65 6.47 -0.48
C ILE A 104 -1.47 5.28 -0.97
N ASP A 105 -1.58 4.24 -0.16
CA ASP A 105 -2.13 2.94 -0.55
C ASP A 105 -3.10 2.39 0.52
N GLY A 106 -3.68 1.22 0.27
CA GLY A 106 -4.42 0.46 1.27
C GLY A 106 -3.52 -0.03 2.41
N GLU A 107 -4.11 -0.39 3.55
CA GLU A 107 -3.38 -0.83 4.74
C GLU A 107 -2.50 -2.06 4.48
N ASP A 108 -2.97 -2.99 3.69
CA ASP A 108 -2.32 -4.29 3.42
C ASP A 108 -1.43 -4.29 2.18
N ALA A 109 -1.35 -3.17 1.45
CA ALA A 109 -0.52 -3.06 0.25
C ALA A 109 0.97 -3.24 0.56
N LYS A 110 1.69 -3.95 -0.33
CA LYS A 110 3.14 -4.19 -0.26
C LYS A 110 3.86 -3.76 -1.54
N ASP A 111 3.12 -3.60 -2.60
CA ASP A 111 3.52 -3.20 -3.95
C ASP A 111 3.13 -1.74 -4.17
N PHE A 112 4.04 -0.82 -3.85
CA PHE A 112 3.83 0.62 -3.99
C PHE A 112 4.27 1.04 -5.37
N ASP A 113 3.34 1.08 -6.33
CA ASP A 113 3.64 1.33 -7.73
C ASP A 113 3.87 2.80 -8.04
N ASP A 114 3.24 3.71 -7.28
CA ASP A 114 3.34 5.15 -7.47
C ASP A 114 3.69 5.92 -6.20
N ALA A 115 4.39 7.02 -6.39
CA ALA A 115 4.70 7.99 -5.34
C ALA A 115 4.45 9.40 -5.86
N VAL A 116 3.93 10.25 -5.00
CA VAL A 116 3.55 11.61 -5.35
C VAL A 116 4.27 12.64 -4.49
N SER A 117 4.54 13.80 -5.07
CA SER A 117 5.04 14.97 -4.39
C SER A 117 4.37 16.21 -4.95
N ALA A 118 4.20 17.25 -4.13
CA ALA A 118 3.73 18.53 -4.59
C ALA A 118 4.39 19.65 -3.80
N CYS A 119 4.48 20.83 -4.42
CA CYS A 119 4.77 22.07 -3.71
C CYS A 119 4.00 23.23 -4.33
N LYS A 120 3.63 24.17 -3.46
CA LYS A 120 2.96 25.39 -3.87
C LYS A 120 3.89 26.27 -4.70
N GLU A 121 3.39 26.86 -5.78
CA GLU A 121 4.03 27.87 -6.60
C GLU A 121 3.18 29.13 -6.69
N LYS A 122 3.72 30.22 -7.30
CA LYS A 122 3.02 31.51 -7.43
C LYS A 122 1.65 31.39 -8.13
N ALA A 123 1.55 30.50 -9.11
CA ALA A 123 0.36 30.34 -9.95
C ALA A 123 -0.42 29.03 -9.70
N GLY A 124 -0.13 28.30 -8.62
CA GLY A 124 -0.78 27.03 -8.35
C GLY A 124 0.14 26.04 -7.64
N TYR A 125 0.28 24.85 -8.19
CA TYR A 125 1.07 23.75 -7.61
C TYR A 125 1.94 23.11 -8.68
N ARG A 126 3.20 22.83 -8.34
CA ARG A 126 4.02 21.89 -9.10
C ARG A 126 3.86 20.51 -8.48
N ILE A 127 3.60 19.53 -9.31
CA ILE A 127 3.40 18.13 -8.87
C ILE A 127 4.35 17.20 -9.60
N TRP A 128 4.79 16.15 -8.92
CA TRP A 128 5.58 15.06 -9.44
C TRP A 128 4.83 13.77 -9.16
N ILE A 129 4.57 13.00 -10.20
CA ILE A 129 3.97 11.67 -10.11
C ILE A 129 5.01 10.71 -10.64
N SER A 130 5.55 9.89 -9.76
CA SER A 130 6.65 8.96 -10.03
C SER A 130 6.12 7.53 -9.99
N ILE A 131 6.19 6.85 -11.10
CA ILE A 131 5.77 5.45 -11.23
C ILE A 131 7.01 4.57 -11.26
N ALA A 132 6.99 3.42 -10.61
CA ALA A 132 8.08 2.44 -10.65
C ALA A 132 8.46 2.10 -12.09
N ASP A 133 9.75 2.19 -12.44
CA ASP A 133 10.23 1.92 -13.80
C ASP A 133 10.39 0.41 -14.02
N VAL A 134 9.26 -0.28 -14.09
CA VAL A 134 9.20 -1.73 -14.33
C VAL A 134 9.90 -2.12 -15.64
N ALA A 135 9.83 -1.27 -16.68
CA ALA A 135 10.45 -1.51 -17.97
C ALA A 135 12.00 -1.53 -17.91
N HIS A 136 12.59 -0.95 -16.84
CA HIS A 136 14.01 -1.09 -16.59
C HIS A 136 14.38 -2.56 -16.32
N TYR A 137 13.58 -3.29 -15.60
CA TYR A 137 13.80 -4.67 -15.18
C TYR A 137 13.21 -5.68 -16.17
N VAL A 138 11.99 -5.45 -16.63
CA VAL A 138 11.23 -6.33 -17.50
C VAL A 138 11.46 -5.93 -18.96
N LYS A 139 12.53 -6.47 -19.54
CA LYS A 139 12.87 -6.19 -20.96
C LYS A 139 11.97 -6.98 -21.90
N ALA A 140 11.60 -6.36 -23.02
CA ALA A 140 10.79 -6.99 -24.07
C ALA A 140 11.35 -8.37 -24.47
N SER A 141 10.45 -9.33 -24.63
CA SER A 141 10.74 -10.73 -25.00
C SER A 141 11.55 -11.53 -23.96
N SER A 142 11.86 -10.96 -22.81
CA SER A 142 12.52 -11.67 -21.71
C SER A 142 11.61 -12.75 -21.08
N PRO A 143 12.15 -13.68 -20.27
CA PRO A 143 11.32 -14.61 -19.52
C PRO A 143 10.33 -13.92 -18.56
N LEU A 144 10.69 -12.75 -18.01
CA LEU A 144 9.82 -11.93 -17.16
C LEU A 144 8.67 -11.32 -17.96
N ASP A 145 8.97 -10.73 -19.13
CA ASP A 145 7.98 -10.12 -20.00
C ASP A 145 6.95 -11.15 -20.51
N LYS A 146 7.42 -12.32 -20.96
CA LYS A 146 6.53 -13.39 -21.42
C LYS A 146 5.62 -13.91 -20.32
N GLU A 147 6.14 -14.06 -19.10
CA GLU A 147 5.36 -14.52 -17.97
C GLU A 147 4.36 -13.45 -17.51
N ALA A 148 4.79 -12.18 -17.43
CA ALA A 148 3.92 -11.07 -17.09
C ALA A 148 2.77 -10.91 -18.11
N ALA A 149 3.07 -11.03 -19.41
CA ALA A 149 2.07 -10.99 -20.47
C ALA A 149 1.08 -12.17 -20.38
N PHE A 150 1.58 -13.37 -20.02
CA PHE A 150 0.73 -14.55 -19.81
C PHE A 150 -0.23 -14.37 -18.63
N ARG A 151 0.25 -13.81 -17.51
CA ARG A 151 -0.57 -13.54 -16.31
C ARG A 151 -1.54 -12.39 -16.52
N GLY A 152 -1.12 -11.34 -17.23
CA GLY A 152 -1.90 -10.16 -17.56
C GLY A 152 -2.10 -9.17 -16.42
N THR A 153 -2.25 -9.66 -15.17
CA THR A 153 -2.44 -8.87 -13.96
C THR A 153 -2.02 -9.65 -12.71
N SER A 154 -1.83 -8.97 -11.59
CA SER A 154 -1.85 -9.60 -10.27
C SER A 154 -3.29 -9.92 -9.86
N VAL A 155 -3.50 -11.04 -9.16
CA VAL A 155 -4.81 -11.44 -8.63
C VAL A 155 -4.77 -11.37 -7.11
N TYR A 156 -5.61 -10.50 -6.54
CA TYR A 156 -5.71 -10.29 -5.11
C TYR A 156 -6.86 -11.13 -4.58
N LEU A 157 -6.53 -12.18 -3.83
CA LEU A 157 -7.48 -13.01 -3.10
C LEU A 157 -7.48 -12.57 -1.62
N PRO A 158 -8.54 -12.81 -0.86
CA PRO A 158 -8.64 -12.32 0.51
C PRO A 158 -7.49 -12.76 1.45
N THR A 159 -6.83 -13.88 1.14
CA THR A 159 -5.75 -14.43 1.99
C THR A 159 -4.39 -14.52 1.31
N CYS A 160 -4.32 -14.28 -0.01
CA CYS A 160 -3.06 -14.35 -0.76
C CYS A 160 -3.13 -13.50 -2.03
N VAL A 161 -1.96 -13.19 -2.55
CA VAL A 161 -1.80 -12.51 -3.85
C VAL A 161 -1.08 -13.45 -4.80
N ILE A 162 -1.60 -13.59 -6.02
CA ILE A 162 -0.91 -14.23 -7.13
C ILE A 162 -0.32 -13.10 -7.98
N PRO A 163 0.95 -12.73 -7.82
CA PRO A 163 1.50 -11.55 -8.44
C PRO A 163 1.80 -11.74 -9.91
N MET A 164 1.72 -10.66 -10.70
CA MET A 164 2.10 -10.67 -12.11
C MET A 164 3.61 -10.81 -12.32
N LEU A 165 4.40 -10.29 -11.41
CA LEU A 165 5.87 -10.37 -11.40
C LEU A 165 6.37 -11.12 -10.18
N PRO A 166 7.55 -11.79 -10.23
CA PRO A 166 8.16 -12.42 -9.08
C PRO A 166 8.39 -11.43 -7.92
N GLU A 167 8.25 -11.92 -6.69
CA GLU A 167 8.32 -11.12 -5.46
C GLU A 167 9.56 -10.21 -5.34
N PRO A 168 10.78 -10.62 -5.74
CA PRO A 168 11.95 -9.73 -5.73
C PRO A 168 11.78 -8.46 -6.58
N LEU A 169 10.90 -8.47 -7.58
CA LEU A 169 10.53 -7.28 -8.35
C LEU A 169 9.29 -6.61 -7.75
N ALA A 170 8.17 -7.33 -7.62
CA ALA A 170 6.89 -6.75 -7.25
C ALA A 170 6.92 -6.07 -5.86
N ASN A 171 7.46 -6.76 -4.84
CA ASN A 171 7.46 -6.27 -3.47
C ASN A 171 8.77 -5.60 -3.04
N ASN A 172 9.75 -5.46 -3.95
CA ASN A 172 11.04 -4.84 -3.65
C ASN A 172 11.45 -3.83 -4.72
N LEU A 173 12.12 -4.28 -5.80
CA LEU A 173 12.75 -3.35 -6.76
C LEU A 173 11.76 -2.46 -7.50
N CYS A 174 10.56 -2.93 -7.79
CA CYS A 174 9.47 -2.15 -8.36
C CYS A 174 8.51 -1.56 -7.32
N SER A 175 8.74 -1.78 -6.02
CA SER A 175 7.95 -1.17 -4.95
C SER A 175 8.68 0.05 -4.39
N LEU A 176 8.00 1.20 -4.32
CA LEU A 176 8.56 2.49 -3.88
C LEU A 176 8.62 2.58 -2.34
N ILE A 177 9.30 1.60 -1.74
CA ILE A 177 9.43 1.42 -0.29
C ILE A 177 10.10 2.65 0.35
N PRO A 178 9.58 3.17 1.48
CA PRO A 178 10.17 4.32 2.17
C PRO A 178 11.64 4.13 2.52
N GLY A 179 12.41 5.20 2.34
CA GLY A 179 13.84 5.21 2.67
C GLY A 179 14.74 4.46 1.70
N GLN A 180 14.18 3.83 0.66
CA GLN A 180 14.95 3.09 -0.35
C GLN A 180 14.99 3.85 -1.67
N PRO A 181 16.17 4.01 -2.30
CA PRO A 181 16.26 4.55 -3.65
C PRO A 181 15.57 3.61 -4.67
N ARG A 182 14.74 4.18 -5.54
CA ARG A 182 13.98 3.42 -6.55
C ARG A 182 13.99 4.12 -7.89
N LEU A 183 14.12 3.32 -8.95
CA LEU A 183 14.04 3.80 -10.32
C LEU A 183 12.60 4.07 -10.69
N THR A 184 12.36 5.25 -11.25
CA THR A 184 11.02 5.70 -11.62
C THR A 184 11.01 6.37 -12.99
N LEU A 185 9.82 6.43 -13.58
CA LEU A 185 9.46 7.36 -14.63
C LEU A 185 8.59 8.44 -13.99
N THR A 186 9.05 9.69 -13.99
CA THR A 186 8.36 10.78 -13.33
C THR A 186 7.70 11.69 -14.35
N CYS A 187 6.41 11.98 -14.12
CA CYS A 187 5.68 13.06 -14.76
C CYS A 187 5.69 14.28 -13.83
N GLU A 188 6.32 15.34 -14.28
CA GLU A 188 6.35 16.65 -13.62
C GLU A 188 5.42 17.60 -14.36
N MET A 189 4.59 18.38 -13.65
CA MET A 189 3.70 19.36 -14.26
C MET A 189 3.35 20.49 -13.29
N ILE A 190 2.91 21.62 -13.83
CA ILE A 190 2.29 22.72 -13.08
C ILE A 190 0.77 22.62 -13.26
N VAL A 191 0.05 22.72 -12.14
CA VAL A 191 -1.42 22.81 -12.07
C VAL A 191 -1.78 24.20 -11.57
N ASP A 192 -2.43 25.03 -12.40
CA ASP A 192 -2.87 26.36 -12.00
C ASP A 192 -4.11 26.31 -11.06
N THR A 193 -4.52 27.48 -10.59
CA THR A 193 -5.68 27.62 -9.69
C THR A 193 -7.02 27.21 -10.31
N ASN A 194 -7.08 27.07 -11.63
CA ASN A 194 -8.23 26.58 -12.37
C ASN A 194 -8.12 25.07 -12.70
N GLY A 195 -7.06 24.41 -12.27
CA GLY A 195 -6.79 23.01 -12.55
C GLY A 195 -6.20 22.74 -13.94
N ASN A 196 -5.81 23.78 -14.71
CA ASN A 196 -5.16 23.57 -16.01
C ASN A 196 -3.74 23.10 -15.82
N ARG A 197 -3.31 22.18 -16.67
CA ARG A 197 -1.98 21.58 -16.64
C ARG A 197 -1.09 22.24 -17.67
N SER A 198 0.13 22.57 -17.27
CA SER A 198 1.16 23.16 -18.12
C SER A 198 2.54 22.62 -17.72
N HIS A 199 3.57 22.93 -18.53
CA HIS A 199 4.97 22.54 -18.29
C HIS A 199 5.11 21.04 -18.00
N ILE A 200 4.40 20.20 -18.76
CA ILE A 200 4.41 18.75 -18.59
C ILE A 200 5.72 18.20 -19.13
N SER A 201 6.45 17.47 -18.30
CA SER A 201 7.70 16.80 -18.65
C SER A 201 7.70 15.39 -18.09
N ILE A 202 8.06 14.41 -18.91
CA ILE A 202 8.18 13.00 -18.50
C ILE A 202 9.63 12.57 -18.69
N TYR A 203 10.24 12.02 -17.65
CA TYR A 203 11.64 11.65 -17.68
C TYR A 203 11.96 10.50 -16.70
N PRO A 204 12.99 9.70 -16.99
CA PRO A 204 13.53 8.73 -16.04
C PRO A 204 14.12 9.45 -14.83
N SER A 205 13.88 8.91 -13.64
CA SER A 205 14.32 9.51 -12.40
C SER A 205 14.73 8.47 -11.35
N LEU A 206 15.34 8.95 -10.29
CA LEU A 206 15.64 8.21 -9.08
C LEU A 206 14.98 8.95 -7.92
N ILE A 207 14.10 8.30 -7.20
CA ILE A 207 13.43 8.85 -6.02
C ILE A 207 13.80 8.06 -4.77
N GLN A 208 13.51 8.65 -3.62
CA GLN A 208 13.49 7.96 -2.33
C GLN A 208 12.22 8.40 -1.60
N SER A 209 11.24 7.50 -1.48
CA SER A 209 10.01 7.81 -0.77
C SER A 209 10.30 8.15 0.69
N ALA A 210 9.72 9.25 1.19
CA ALA A 210 9.90 9.70 2.56
C ALA A 210 8.97 8.97 3.55
N ALA A 211 7.78 8.58 3.09
CA ALA A 211 6.80 7.88 3.91
C ALA A 211 5.85 7.04 3.05
N ARG A 212 5.42 5.91 3.63
CA ARG A 212 4.25 5.17 3.17
C ARG A 212 3.07 5.61 4.02
N LEU A 213 2.04 6.14 3.38
CA LEU A 213 0.80 6.55 4.00
C LEU A 213 -0.34 5.64 3.58
N THR A 214 -1.42 5.61 4.38
CA THR A 214 -2.63 4.90 4.00
C THR A 214 -3.74 5.86 3.62
N TYR A 215 -4.70 5.39 2.82
CA TYR A 215 -5.90 6.17 2.51
C TYR A 215 -6.62 6.63 3.77
N THR A 216 -6.69 5.78 4.80
CA THR A 216 -7.31 6.09 6.09
C THR A 216 -6.56 7.20 6.83
N GLN A 217 -5.22 7.18 6.84
CA GLN A 217 -4.42 8.23 7.46
C GLN A 217 -4.62 9.59 6.77
N VAL A 218 -4.56 9.61 5.43
CA VAL A 218 -4.77 10.84 4.67
C VAL A 218 -6.20 11.36 4.84
N GLN A 219 -7.21 10.48 4.85
CA GLN A 219 -8.59 10.87 5.11
C GLN A 219 -8.76 11.45 6.52
N SER A 220 -8.19 10.80 7.54
CA SER A 220 -8.21 11.29 8.92
C SER A 220 -7.58 12.68 9.06
N HIS A 221 -6.47 12.92 8.35
CA HIS A 221 -5.85 14.24 8.29
C HIS A 221 -6.78 15.29 7.64
N MET A 222 -7.41 14.94 6.52
CA MET A 222 -8.40 15.81 5.86
C MET A 222 -9.62 16.13 6.74
N ASP A 223 -9.98 15.21 7.63
CA ASP A 223 -11.08 15.38 8.60
C ASP A 223 -10.63 16.17 9.85
N GLY A 224 -9.38 16.67 9.89
CA GLY A 224 -8.86 17.59 10.92
C GLY A 224 -7.93 16.96 11.96
N ASN A 225 -7.64 15.66 11.90
CA ASN A 225 -6.67 15.01 12.79
C ASN A 225 -5.24 15.25 12.30
N GLN A 226 -4.61 16.33 12.77
CA GLN A 226 -3.24 16.69 12.39
C GLN A 226 -2.19 15.64 12.79
N ALA A 227 -2.46 14.83 13.81
CA ALA A 227 -1.57 13.76 14.25
C ALA A 227 -1.64 12.48 13.38
N ALA A 228 -2.51 12.43 12.37
CA ALA A 228 -2.66 11.27 11.49
C ALA A 228 -1.47 11.08 10.54
N LEU A 229 -0.71 12.16 10.26
CA LEU A 229 0.45 12.14 9.38
C LEU A 229 1.73 12.48 10.15
N PRO A 230 2.90 11.94 9.70
CA PRO A 230 4.19 12.45 10.16
C PRO A 230 4.35 13.93 9.81
N GLU A 231 4.79 14.76 10.76
CA GLU A 231 4.97 16.20 10.58
C GLU A 231 5.88 16.53 9.37
N SER A 232 6.91 15.71 9.14
CA SER A 232 7.88 15.88 8.05
C SER A 232 7.29 15.86 6.65
N VAL A 233 6.09 15.26 6.46
CA VAL A 233 5.43 15.15 5.13
C VAL A 233 4.08 15.88 5.08
N ALA A 234 3.58 16.41 6.19
CA ALA A 234 2.24 16.98 6.28
C ALA A 234 2.02 18.13 5.27
N ASP A 235 2.97 19.05 5.11
CA ASP A 235 2.87 20.16 4.15
C ASP A 235 2.81 19.65 2.71
N THR A 236 3.66 18.69 2.35
CA THR A 236 3.65 18.08 1.01
C THR A 236 2.33 17.40 0.74
N VAL A 237 1.77 16.68 1.73
CA VAL A 237 0.47 16.01 1.59
C VAL A 237 -0.67 17.02 1.46
N ASN A 238 -0.64 18.13 2.20
CA ASN A 238 -1.59 19.23 2.03
C ASN A 238 -1.56 19.80 0.61
N ASP A 239 -0.38 20.03 0.05
CA ASP A 239 -0.23 20.51 -1.32
C ASP A 239 -0.73 19.49 -2.35
N ILE A 240 -0.49 18.20 -2.13
CA ILE A 240 -1.04 17.10 -2.97
C ILE A 240 -2.57 17.11 -2.93
N ILE A 241 -3.18 17.23 -1.74
CA ILE A 241 -4.63 17.27 -1.55
C ILE A 241 -5.22 18.47 -2.30
N LEU A 242 -4.62 19.65 -2.18
CA LEU A 242 -5.10 20.85 -2.83
C LEU A 242 -4.97 20.77 -4.36
N ALA A 243 -3.84 20.30 -4.87
CA ALA A 243 -3.62 20.09 -6.30
C ALA A 243 -4.60 19.04 -6.88
N SER A 244 -4.84 17.94 -6.15
CA SER A 244 -5.79 16.90 -6.57
C SER A 244 -7.23 17.41 -6.65
N LYS A 245 -7.63 18.29 -5.72
CA LYS A 245 -8.96 18.93 -5.75
C LYS A 245 -9.14 19.80 -6.99
N LEU A 246 -8.12 20.60 -7.37
CA LEU A 246 -8.15 21.41 -8.59
C LEU A 246 -8.27 20.54 -9.84
N LEU A 247 -7.48 19.50 -9.96
CA LEU A 247 -7.54 18.56 -11.07
C LEU A 247 -8.89 17.85 -11.16
N ARG A 248 -9.45 17.41 -10.02
CA ARG A 248 -10.77 16.79 -9.96
C ARG A 248 -11.87 17.75 -10.39
N GLN A 249 -11.85 18.98 -9.88
CA GLN A 249 -12.84 20.00 -10.25
C GLN A 249 -12.81 20.26 -11.75
N GLN A 250 -11.64 20.41 -12.36
CA GLN A 250 -11.51 20.60 -13.80
C GLN A 250 -12.07 19.40 -14.60
N ARG A 251 -11.79 18.17 -14.14
CA ARG A 251 -12.32 16.95 -14.79
C ARG A 251 -13.85 16.94 -14.77
N LEU A 252 -14.47 17.27 -13.64
CA LEU A 252 -15.92 17.34 -13.52
C LEU A 252 -16.52 18.43 -14.43
N GLN A 253 -15.89 19.61 -14.50
CA GLN A 253 -16.30 20.69 -15.41
C GLN A 253 -16.24 20.29 -16.89
N LYS A 254 -15.32 19.39 -17.26
CA LYS A 254 -15.18 18.83 -18.60
C LYS A 254 -16.12 17.64 -18.87
N GLY A 255 -17.05 17.35 -17.98
CA GLY A 255 -18.07 16.32 -18.17
C GLY A 255 -17.67 14.92 -17.70
N SER A 256 -16.61 14.77 -16.88
CA SER A 256 -16.32 13.48 -16.27
C SER A 256 -17.43 13.07 -15.30
N LEU A 257 -17.89 11.83 -15.42
CA LEU A 257 -18.88 11.27 -14.49
C LEU A 257 -18.22 10.91 -13.16
N ASP A 258 -18.95 11.17 -12.07
CA ASP A 258 -18.57 10.76 -10.71
C ASP A 258 -19.47 9.59 -10.32
N LEU A 259 -19.02 8.36 -10.62
CA LEU A 259 -19.79 7.16 -10.35
C LEU A 259 -19.42 6.62 -8.97
N GLU A 260 -20.41 6.48 -8.09
CA GLU A 260 -20.29 5.76 -6.83
C GLU A 260 -20.57 4.28 -7.08
N VAL A 261 -19.53 3.50 -7.34
CA VAL A 261 -19.66 2.05 -7.47
C VAL A 261 -19.28 1.44 -6.11
N PRO A 262 -20.18 0.67 -5.46
CA PRO A 262 -19.84 -0.02 -4.23
C PRO A 262 -18.82 -1.12 -4.52
N GLU A 263 -17.73 -1.14 -3.77
CA GLU A 263 -16.77 -2.25 -3.78
C GLU A 263 -17.14 -3.22 -2.66
N PRO A 264 -17.38 -4.51 -2.96
CA PRO A 264 -17.64 -5.51 -1.94
C PRO A 264 -16.35 -5.83 -1.19
N GLU A 265 -16.41 -5.83 0.13
CA GLU A 265 -15.32 -6.28 1.00
C GLU A 265 -15.67 -7.67 1.53
N VAL A 266 -14.75 -8.64 1.37
CA VAL A 266 -14.91 -9.98 1.94
C VAL A 266 -14.30 -10.00 3.33
N ILE A 267 -15.14 -10.09 4.34
CA ILE A 267 -14.71 -10.13 5.74
C ILE A 267 -14.90 -11.57 6.25
N PHE A 268 -13.81 -12.18 6.70
CA PHE A 268 -13.85 -13.48 7.35
C PHE A 268 -14.14 -13.33 8.84
N ASP A 269 -14.95 -14.25 9.38
CA ASP A 269 -15.12 -14.37 10.82
C ASP A 269 -13.85 -14.99 11.46
N LYS A 270 -13.86 -15.11 12.81
CA LYS A 270 -12.73 -15.71 13.54
C LYS A 270 -12.54 -17.22 13.24
N ALA A 271 -13.49 -17.85 12.58
CA ALA A 271 -13.44 -19.24 12.16
C ALA A 271 -13.01 -19.41 10.69
N GLY A 272 -12.85 -18.28 9.95
CA GLY A 272 -12.40 -18.28 8.55
C GLY A 272 -13.57 -18.49 7.56
N ASN A 273 -14.82 -18.23 7.96
CA ASN A 273 -15.98 -18.32 7.06
C ASN A 273 -16.37 -16.96 6.52
#